data_003918b397e29b7295c4430001a95662
#
_entry.id   003918b397e29b7295c4430001a95662
#
_cell.length_a   1.000
_cell.length_b   1.000
_cell.length_c   1.000
_cell.angle_alpha   90.00
_cell.angle_beta   90.00
_cell.angle_gamma   90.00
#
_symmetry.space_group_name_H-M   'P 1'
#
loop_
_entity.id
_entity.type
_entity.pdbx_description
1 polymer ?
#
loop_
_entity_poly.entity_id
_entity_poly.type
_entity_poly.pdbx_seq_one_letter_code
_entity_poly.pdbx_strand_id
1 'polypeptide(L)'
;MVAATLGECFGTPSWHAAFADFVVQLKGSCMAVSGPRVLEIATGEKVSNEELGGWQLHAKVTGQVDRACDTEDDCFVAIREFLSYLPSHAGELPPKAEPESAESAATRQAKLDKLVPESARRAYDMHELVRILVDHGHFFELKPEFDRSVITALARIDGEVVGVVANNPLYSAGAMGPDGCAKCTSFIALCDSFNIPLVFLHDTPGFFVSRAAEQRGMPGKIINFVEALTLATVPKVAVVVRKSYGMAYGNMAGAGMGADFVFAWPGADISFMAPSVAVNVIAPVPATDDPQTLEAHAQRQEELREELHSASAPWRAAGLGYLDDVIAPTDTRRVLIESLALARGRRGALSERRLAAWPTNF
;
A
#
# COMPACT_ATOMS: atom_id res chain seq x y z
N MET A 1 14.60 13.22 -8.23
CA MET A 1 14.30 14.68 -8.28
C MET A 1 13.23 15.02 -7.25
N VAL A 2 13.33 16.18 -6.58
CA VAL A 2 12.31 16.67 -5.64
C VAL A 2 11.77 18.00 -6.16
N ALA A 3 10.46 18.19 -6.08
CA ALA A 3 9.80 19.42 -6.50
C ALA A 3 8.99 20.04 -5.35
N ALA A 4 9.04 21.37 -5.25
CA ALA A 4 8.22 22.15 -4.32
C ALA A 4 7.42 23.19 -5.09
N THR A 5 6.09 23.09 -5.04
CA THR A 5 5.20 24.11 -5.58
C THR A 5 4.85 25.10 -4.47
N LEU A 6 5.53 26.26 -4.45
CA LEU A 6 5.38 27.27 -3.40
C LEU A 6 4.55 28.49 -3.86
N GLY A 7 4.17 28.53 -5.15
CA GLY A 7 3.40 29.61 -5.76
C GLY A 7 2.67 29.13 -7.01
N GLU A 8 2.51 30.02 -7.99
CA GLU A 8 1.92 29.66 -9.28
C GLU A 8 2.92 28.87 -10.14
N CYS A 9 2.56 27.64 -10.49
CA CYS A 9 3.37 26.68 -11.25
C CYS A 9 2.60 26.25 -12.50
N PHE A 10 2.76 26.98 -13.60
CA PHE A 10 2.03 26.72 -14.84
C PHE A 10 2.97 26.33 -15.99
N GLY A 11 2.47 25.46 -16.88
CA GLY A 11 3.20 24.99 -18.05
C GLY A 11 4.34 24.03 -17.70
N THR A 12 5.51 24.19 -18.34
CA THR A 12 6.66 23.29 -18.17
C THR A 12 7.09 23.03 -16.72
N PRO A 13 7.10 24.02 -15.80
CA PRO A 13 7.36 23.75 -14.38
C PRO A 13 6.41 22.70 -13.76
N SER A 14 5.12 22.70 -14.11
CA SER A 14 4.18 21.69 -13.58
C SER A 14 4.49 20.29 -14.11
N TRP A 15 5.04 20.16 -15.33
CA TRP A 15 5.47 18.88 -15.88
C TRP A 15 6.73 18.35 -15.16
N HIS A 16 7.67 19.26 -14.84
CA HIS A 16 8.83 18.87 -14.03
C HIS A 16 8.41 18.43 -12.63
N ALA A 17 7.43 19.09 -12.01
CA ALA A 17 6.87 18.64 -10.74
C ALA A 17 6.23 17.24 -10.88
N ALA A 18 5.40 17.02 -11.89
CA ALA A 18 4.77 15.70 -12.13
C ALA A 18 5.80 14.59 -12.41
N PHE A 19 6.98 14.93 -12.90
CA PHE A 19 8.09 13.99 -13.16
C PHE A 19 8.96 13.72 -11.93
N ALA A 20 8.82 14.49 -10.85
CA ALA A 20 9.66 14.36 -9.66
C ALA A 20 9.33 13.08 -8.87
N ASP A 21 10.34 12.55 -8.15
CA ASP A 21 10.20 11.41 -7.25
C ASP A 21 9.42 11.75 -5.98
N PHE A 22 9.42 13.03 -5.60
CA PHE A 22 8.68 13.55 -4.46
C PHE A 22 8.25 14.99 -4.72
N VAL A 23 6.96 15.24 -4.50
CA VAL A 23 6.33 16.54 -4.76
C VAL A 23 5.67 17.07 -3.48
N VAL A 24 6.09 18.26 -3.03
CA VAL A 24 5.38 18.99 -1.99
C VAL A 24 4.65 20.20 -2.59
N GLN A 25 3.46 20.48 -2.09
CA GLN A 25 2.68 21.65 -2.47
C GLN A 25 2.29 22.47 -1.25
N LEU A 26 2.65 23.76 -1.27
CA LEU A 26 2.17 24.72 -0.28
C LEU A 26 0.67 24.96 -0.49
N LYS A 27 -0.13 24.86 0.56
CA LYS A 27 -1.56 25.21 0.49
C LYS A 27 -1.74 26.67 0.08
N GLY A 28 -2.64 26.90 -0.88
CA GLY A 28 -2.81 28.22 -1.53
C GLY A 28 -1.95 28.43 -2.77
N SER A 29 -0.98 27.54 -3.08
CA SER A 29 -0.30 27.51 -4.37
C SER A 29 -1.12 26.77 -5.42
N CYS A 30 -0.74 26.90 -6.70
CA CYS A 30 -1.44 26.27 -7.82
C CYS A 30 -0.47 25.61 -8.79
N MET A 31 -0.73 24.35 -9.16
CA MET A 31 0.03 23.62 -10.16
C MET A 31 -0.90 23.17 -11.28
N ALA A 32 -0.74 23.69 -12.49
CA ALA A 32 -1.58 23.34 -13.63
C ALA A 32 -0.86 23.49 -14.98
N VAL A 33 -1.42 22.91 -16.03
CA VAL A 33 -0.90 23.06 -17.40
C VAL A 33 -0.92 24.51 -17.85
N SER A 34 -1.95 25.28 -17.48
CA SER A 34 -2.06 26.72 -17.74
C SER A 34 -2.82 27.41 -16.61
N GLY A 35 -2.64 28.72 -16.47
CA GLY A 35 -3.35 29.48 -15.45
C GLY A 35 -4.83 29.72 -15.78
N PRO A 36 -5.66 30.10 -14.77
CA PRO A 36 -7.10 30.30 -14.91
C PRO A 36 -7.48 31.28 -16.02
N ARG A 37 -6.70 32.34 -16.19
CA ARG A 37 -6.97 33.33 -17.26
C ARG A 37 -6.83 32.75 -18.67
N VAL A 38 -5.86 31.84 -18.88
CA VAL A 38 -5.68 31.17 -20.18
C VAL A 38 -6.84 30.21 -20.42
N LEU A 39 -7.29 29.48 -19.39
CA LEU A 39 -8.44 28.60 -19.45
C LEU A 39 -9.72 29.41 -19.82
N GLU A 40 -9.96 30.53 -19.14
CA GLU A 40 -11.11 31.40 -19.44
C GLU A 40 -11.13 31.89 -20.91
N ILE A 41 -9.98 32.32 -21.42
CA ILE A 41 -9.86 32.78 -22.82
C ILE A 41 -10.10 31.62 -23.79
N ALA A 42 -9.60 30.43 -23.49
CA ALA A 42 -9.66 29.29 -24.40
C ALA A 42 -11.03 28.60 -24.42
N THR A 43 -11.71 28.51 -23.27
CA THR A 43 -12.91 27.69 -23.10
C THR A 43 -14.14 28.48 -22.60
N GLY A 44 -13.93 29.70 -22.09
CA GLY A 44 -14.96 30.48 -21.39
C GLY A 44 -15.20 30.07 -19.94
N GLU A 45 -14.50 29.04 -19.44
CA GLU A 45 -14.63 28.54 -18.09
C GLU A 45 -13.88 29.42 -17.09
N LYS A 46 -14.56 29.85 -16.03
CA LYS A 46 -13.98 30.65 -14.95
C LYS A 46 -13.78 29.79 -13.72
N VAL A 47 -12.51 29.64 -13.33
CA VAL A 47 -12.13 28.88 -12.14
C VAL A 47 -11.08 29.65 -11.34
N SER A 48 -11.02 29.41 -10.06
CA SER A 48 -9.94 29.90 -9.19
C SER A 48 -8.66 29.05 -9.33
N ASN A 49 -7.53 29.58 -8.86
CA ASN A 49 -6.28 28.81 -8.76
C ASN A 49 -6.47 27.53 -7.92
N GLU A 50 -7.22 27.61 -6.82
CA GLU A 50 -7.46 26.47 -5.94
C GLU A 50 -8.28 25.36 -6.61
N GLU A 51 -9.31 25.74 -7.39
CA GLU A 51 -10.14 24.77 -8.14
C GLU A 51 -9.35 24.15 -9.30
N LEU A 52 -8.50 24.92 -9.98
CA LEU A 52 -7.78 24.45 -11.16
C LEU A 52 -6.59 23.55 -10.84
N GLY A 53 -5.84 23.87 -9.79
CA GLY A 53 -4.58 23.16 -9.48
C GLY A 53 -4.14 23.31 -8.03
N GLY A 54 -5.09 23.51 -7.11
CA GLY A 54 -4.82 23.58 -5.68
C GLY A 54 -4.47 22.21 -5.08
N TRP A 55 -3.99 22.23 -3.86
CA TRP A 55 -3.51 21.04 -3.14
C TRP A 55 -4.58 19.97 -2.98
N GLN A 56 -5.86 20.36 -2.81
CA GLN A 56 -6.94 19.38 -2.64
C GLN A 56 -7.13 18.52 -3.90
N LEU A 57 -7.01 19.13 -5.08
CA LEU A 57 -7.02 18.38 -6.33
C LEU A 57 -5.84 17.42 -6.40
N HIS A 58 -4.62 17.92 -6.18
CA HIS A 58 -3.42 17.12 -6.45
C HIS A 58 -3.05 16.14 -5.34
N ALA A 59 -3.35 16.44 -4.08
CA ALA A 59 -3.07 15.52 -2.98
C ALA A 59 -4.18 14.49 -2.74
N LYS A 60 -5.46 14.77 -3.16
CA LYS A 60 -6.58 13.86 -2.86
C LYS A 60 -7.17 13.16 -4.08
N VAL A 61 -7.12 13.81 -5.26
CA VAL A 61 -7.81 13.32 -6.46
C VAL A 61 -6.85 12.80 -7.51
N THR A 62 -5.79 13.53 -7.83
CA THR A 62 -4.86 13.12 -8.88
C THR A 62 -3.65 12.34 -8.35
N GLY A 63 -3.34 12.46 -7.07
CA GLY A 63 -2.15 11.84 -6.48
C GLY A 63 -0.82 12.36 -7.00
N GLN A 64 -0.78 13.53 -7.66
CA GLN A 64 0.45 14.13 -8.17
C GLN A 64 1.30 14.76 -7.06
N VAL A 65 0.69 15.11 -5.94
CA VAL A 65 1.36 15.70 -4.78
C VAL A 65 1.47 14.67 -3.67
N ASP A 66 2.68 14.47 -3.17
CA ASP A 66 2.96 13.54 -2.08
C ASP A 66 2.63 14.13 -0.71
N ARG A 67 2.86 15.44 -0.53
CA ARG A 67 2.58 16.14 0.73
C ARG A 67 2.07 17.54 0.46
N ALA A 68 0.91 17.89 1.04
CA ALA A 68 0.43 19.25 1.13
C ALA A 68 0.85 19.86 2.48
N CYS A 69 1.44 21.05 2.47
CA CYS A 69 2.03 21.70 3.64
C CYS A 69 1.36 23.05 3.91
N ASP A 70 1.27 23.44 5.19
CA ASP A 70 0.64 24.69 5.59
C ASP A 70 1.59 25.88 5.44
N THR A 71 2.91 25.66 5.59
CA THR A 71 3.95 26.67 5.46
C THR A 71 5.08 26.22 4.54
N GLU A 72 5.90 27.18 4.04
CA GLU A 72 7.11 26.85 3.26
C GLU A 72 8.12 26.08 4.10
N ASP A 73 8.25 26.40 5.39
CA ASP A 73 9.14 25.67 6.29
C ASP A 73 8.72 24.20 6.43
N ASP A 74 7.42 23.90 6.51
CA ASP A 74 6.90 22.52 6.50
C ASP A 74 7.24 21.80 5.20
N CYS A 75 7.19 22.51 4.06
CA CYS A 75 7.62 21.94 2.78
C CYS A 75 9.11 21.54 2.84
N PHE A 76 9.97 22.40 3.36
CA PHE A 76 11.40 22.10 3.48
C PHE A 76 11.71 21.01 4.51
N VAL A 77 10.95 20.96 5.62
CA VAL A 77 11.04 19.86 6.59
C VAL A 77 10.68 18.54 5.92
N ALA A 78 9.56 18.47 5.21
CA ALA A 78 9.13 17.27 4.49
C ALA A 78 10.17 16.81 3.44
N ILE A 79 10.77 17.75 2.70
CA ILE A 79 11.83 17.43 1.73
C ILE A 79 13.07 16.86 2.42
N ARG A 80 13.54 17.48 3.49
CA ARG A 80 14.72 16.97 4.23
C ARG A 80 14.46 15.59 4.82
N GLU A 81 13.26 15.37 5.35
CA GLU A 81 12.86 14.08 5.88
C GLU A 81 12.83 13.01 4.79
N PHE A 82 12.18 13.27 3.65
CA PHE A 82 12.19 12.37 2.50
C PHE A 82 13.63 12.02 2.06
N LEU A 83 14.47 13.04 1.89
CA LEU A 83 15.86 12.84 1.47
C LEU A 83 16.68 12.06 2.51
N SER A 84 16.32 12.07 3.78
CA SER A 84 17.03 11.32 4.82
C SER A 84 16.91 9.80 4.70
N TYR A 85 15.93 9.32 3.93
CA TYR A 85 15.74 7.90 3.62
C TYR A 85 16.48 7.46 2.37
N LEU A 86 16.94 8.39 1.53
CA LEU A 86 17.52 8.08 0.23
C LEU A 86 19.04 8.08 0.26
N PRO A 87 19.70 7.24 -0.55
CA PRO A 87 21.13 7.34 -0.80
C PRO A 87 21.45 8.60 -1.60
N SER A 88 22.74 8.97 -1.67
CA SER A 88 23.18 10.13 -2.46
C SER A 88 22.94 9.96 -3.97
N HIS A 89 22.91 8.71 -4.43
CA HIS A 89 22.54 8.34 -5.81
C HIS A 89 22.07 6.88 -5.86
N ALA A 90 21.38 6.49 -6.94
CA ALA A 90 20.80 5.16 -7.12
C ALA A 90 21.83 4.01 -7.13
N GLY A 91 23.11 4.27 -7.26
CA GLY A 91 24.19 3.28 -7.17
C GLY A 91 24.67 2.99 -5.74
N GLU A 92 23.98 3.46 -4.73
CA GLU A 92 24.29 3.24 -3.32
C GLU A 92 23.09 2.62 -2.58
N LEU A 93 23.36 2.02 -1.44
CA LEU A 93 22.33 1.58 -0.50
C LEU A 93 21.80 2.77 0.32
N PRO A 94 20.54 2.73 0.76
CA PRO A 94 20.01 3.72 1.68
C PRO A 94 20.85 3.88 2.95
N PRO A 95 20.89 5.10 3.53
CA PRO A 95 21.68 5.35 4.73
C PRO A 95 21.11 4.63 5.94
N LYS A 96 21.98 4.00 6.74
CA LYS A 96 21.61 3.41 8.02
C LYS A 96 21.49 4.49 9.10
N ALA A 97 20.58 4.26 10.05
CA ALA A 97 20.47 5.04 11.27
C ALA A 97 20.77 4.15 12.50
N GLU A 98 20.89 4.78 13.66
CA GLU A 98 20.96 4.05 14.92
C GLU A 98 19.64 3.29 15.12
N PRO A 99 19.70 1.95 15.33
CA PRO A 99 18.50 1.18 15.55
C PRO A 99 17.88 1.49 16.91
N GLU A 100 16.57 1.28 17.00
CA GLU A 100 15.91 1.34 18.30
C GLU A 100 16.37 0.21 19.21
N SER A 101 16.41 0.48 20.53
CA SER A 101 16.75 -0.57 21.50
C SER A 101 15.72 -1.70 21.49
N ALA A 102 16.18 -2.94 21.65
CA ALA A 102 15.31 -4.12 21.67
C ALA A 102 14.23 -4.03 22.75
N GLU A 103 14.55 -3.45 23.92
CA GLU A 103 13.59 -3.27 25.02
C GLU A 103 12.45 -2.32 24.66
N SER A 104 12.76 -1.17 24.03
CA SER A 104 11.75 -0.21 23.55
C SER A 104 10.86 -0.82 22.50
N ALA A 105 11.45 -1.52 21.51
CA ALA A 105 10.71 -2.22 20.48
C ALA A 105 9.78 -3.30 21.06
N ALA A 106 10.27 -4.14 21.99
CA ALA A 106 9.50 -5.21 22.62
C ALA A 106 8.26 -4.66 23.39
N THR A 107 8.43 -3.52 24.07
CA THR A 107 7.34 -2.86 24.81
C THR A 107 6.20 -2.44 23.86
N ARG A 108 6.52 -2.02 22.62
CA ARG A 108 5.50 -1.70 21.62
C ARG A 108 4.89 -2.95 21.02
N GLN A 109 5.68 -3.96 20.70
CA GLN A 109 5.23 -5.21 20.09
C GLN A 109 4.22 -5.98 20.96
N ALA A 110 4.33 -5.89 22.27
CA ALA A 110 3.35 -6.46 23.20
C ALA A 110 1.90 -5.97 22.99
N LYS A 111 1.70 -4.87 22.25
CA LYS A 111 0.37 -4.36 21.89
C LYS A 111 -0.26 -5.05 20.67
N LEU A 112 0.52 -5.78 19.87
CA LEU A 112 0.08 -6.39 18.61
C LEU A 112 -1.06 -7.38 18.81
N ASP A 113 -1.01 -8.20 19.87
CA ASP A 113 -2.04 -9.23 20.14
C ASP A 113 -3.45 -8.66 20.32
N LYS A 114 -3.56 -7.38 20.69
CA LYS A 114 -4.86 -6.70 20.95
C LYS A 114 -5.25 -5.70 19.87
N LEU A 115 -4.34 -5.38 18.94
CA LEU A 115 -4.55 -4.32 17.95
C LEU A 115 -5.50 -4.77 16.85
N VAL A 116 -5.28 -5.97 16.32
CA VAL A 116 -6.05 -6.48 15.19
C VAL A 116 -7.24 -7.28 15.72
N PRO A 117 -8.48 -6.83 15.43
CA PRO A 117 -9.67 -7.57 15.86
C PRO A 117 -9.76 -8.93 15.15
N GLU A 118 -10.18 -9.97 15.88
CA GLU A 118 -10.47 -11.30 15.31
C GLU A 118 -11.55 -11.22 14.22
N SER A 119 -12.59 -10.43 14.47
CA SER A 119 -13.66 -10.25 13.49
C SER A 119 -13.20 -9.46 12.27
N ALA A 120 -13.26 -10.07 11.09
CA ALA A 120 -12.95 -9.42 9.81
C ALA A 120 -13.85 -8.21 9.47
N ARG A 121 -15.00 -8.07 10.16
CA ARG A 121 -15.95 -6.95 9.99
C ARG A 121 -15.57 -5.71 10.80
N ARG A 122 -14.70 -5.84 11.81
CA ARG A 122 -14.24 -4.69 12.61
C ARG A 122 -13.02 -4.07 11.95
N ALA A 123 -13.13 -2.79 11.63
CA ALA A 123 -11.99 -2.01 11.14
C ALA A 123 -11.04 -1.64 12.29
N TYR A 124 -9.78 -1.43 11.94
CA TYR A 124 -8.74 -0.84 12.78
C TYR A 124 -7.83 0.00 11.90
N ASP A 125 -7.04 0.88 12.51
CA ASP A 125 -6.08 1.70 11.78
C ASP A 125 -4.75 0.96 11.60
N MET A 126 -4.40 0.62 10.36
CA MET A 126 -3.14 -0.04 10.03
C MET A 126 -1.91 0.82 10.35
N HIS A 127 -2.06 2.16 10.44
CA HIS A 127 -0.95 3.03 10.85
C HIS A 127 -0.44 2.66 12.24
N GLU A 128 -1.31 2.24 13.17
CA GLU A 128 -0.89 1.82 14.51
C GLU A 128 -0.03 0.54 14.45
N LEU A 129 -0.38 -0.39 13.55
CA LEU A 129 0.42 -1.60 13.35
C LEU A 129 1.79 -1.24 12.77
N VAL A 130 1.83 -0.39 11.75
CA VAL A 130 3.09 0.10 11.17
C VAL A 130 3.95 0.77 12.24
N ARG A 131 3.38 1.65 13.09
CA ARG A 131 4.11 2.29 14.20
C ARG A 131 4.72 1.30 15.19
N ILE A 132 4.06 0.19 15.42
CA ILE A 132 4.60 -0.85 16.32
C ILE A 132 5.80 -1.56 15.71
N LEU A 133 5.79 -1.79 14.40
CA LEU A 133 6.84 -2.57 13.72
C LEU A 133 8.10 -1.75 13.40
N VAL A 134 7.98 -0.44 13.18
CA VAL A 134 9.10 0.40 12.75
C VAL A 134 9.86 1.02 13.92
N ASP A 135 11.09 1.45 13.68
CA ASP A 135 11.94 2.09 14.69
C ASP A 135 11.31 3.37 15.21
N HIS A 136 11.33 3.55 16.53
CA HIS A 136 10.79 4.71 17.25
C HIS A 136 9.30 5.01 16.94
N GLY A 137 8.58 4.09 16.30
CA GLY A 137 7.22 4.30 15.85
C GLY A 137 7.07 5.37 14.76
N HIS A 138 8.16 5.70 14.07
CA HIS A 138 8.21 6.78 13.09
C HIS A 138 8.29 6.26 11.65
N PHE A 139 7.45 6.81 10.78
CA PHE A 139 7.48 6.57 9.33
C PHE A 139 7.03 7.80 8.56
N PHE A 140 7.50 7.94 7.35
CA PHE A 140 7.18 9.02 6.44
C PHE A 140 6.22 8.51 5.36
N GLU A 141 4.93 8.82 5.50
CA GLU A 141 3.93 8.39 4.52
C GLU A 141 3.93 9.31 3.30
N LEU A 142 3.96 8.72 2.09
CA LEU A 142 3.77 9.39 0.83
C LEU A 142 2.29 9.29 0.42
N LYS A 143 1.73 10.39 -0.08
CA LYS A 143 0.33 10.48 -0.55
C LYS A 143 -0.70 10.05 0.52
N PRO A 144 -0.62 10.56 1.77
CA PRO A 144 -1.49 10.13 2.87
C PRO A 144 -2.97 10.41 2.62
N GLU A 145 -3.29 11.37 1.74
CA GLU A 145 -4.66 11.77 1.41
C GLU A 145 -5.19 11.14 0.12
N PHE A 146 -4.31 10.53 -0.69
CA PHE A 146 -4.67 9.84 -1.93
C PHE A 146 -4.87 8.36 -1.69
N ASP A 147 -6.01 7.84 -2.00
CA ASP A 147 -6.50 6.49 -1.70
C ASP A 147 -6.02 5.95 -0.34
N ARG A 148 -6.75 6.31 0.70
CA ARG A 148 -6.42 5.99 2.09
C ARG A 148 -6.59 4.50 2.44
N SER A 149 -7.12 3.68 1.51
CA SER A 149 -7.22 2.23 1.68
C SER A 149 -5.86 1.53 1.65
N VAL A 150 -4.82 2.25 1.17
CA VAL A 150 -3.43 1.78 1.12
C VAL A 150 -2.50 2.82 1.71
N ILE A 151 -1.59 2.38 2.56
CA ILE A 151 -0.47 3.14 3.11
C ILE A 151 0.76 2.84 2.27
N THR A 152 1.48 3.88 1.84
CA THR A 152 2.82 3.78 1.24
C THR A 152 3.76 4.68 2.02
N ALA A 153 4.75 4.10 2.70
CA ALA A 153 5.58 4.86 3.63
C ALA A 153 7.04 4.42 3.61
N LEU A 154 7.94 5.38 3.77
CA LEU A 154 9.35 5.12 4.09
C LEU A 154 9.49 5.03 5.62
N ALA A 155 10.21 4.04 6.09
CA ALA A 155 10.42 3.80 7.51
C ALA A 155 11.81 3.20 7.75
N ARG A 156 12.14 2.95 9.02
CA ARG A 156 13.32 2.17 9.40
C ARG A 156 12.92 0.98 10.27
N ILE A 157 13.57 -0.14 10.02
CA ILE A 157 13.49 -1.34 10.84
C ILE A 157 14.92 -1.78 11.11
N ASP A 158 15.31 -1.80 12.38
CA ASP A 158 16.69 -2.08 12.82
C ASP A 158 17.72 -1.14 12.17
N GLY A 159 17.40 0.15 12.10
CA GLY A 159 18.22 1.19 11.48
C GLY A 159 18.22 1.20 9.95
N GLU A 160 17.73 0.16 9.30
CA GLU A 160 17.71 -0.01 7.84
C GLU A 160 16.45 0.61 7.23
N VAL A 161 16.61 1.35 6.15
CA VAL A 161 15.46 1.92 5.42
C VAL A 161 14.65 0.82 4.73
N VAL A 162 13.34 0.90 4.86
CA VAL A 162 12.37 0.03 4.19
C VAL A 162 11.20 0.86 3.62
N GLY A 163 10.64 0.39 2.51
CA GLY A 163 9.35 0.86 2.00
C GLY A 163 8.24 -0.04 2.53
N VAL A 164 7.23 0.54 3.15
CA VAL A 164 6.06 -0.17 3.67
C VAL A 164 4.88 0.05 2.73
N VAL A 165 4.26 -1.04 2.27
CA VAL A 165 2.98 -1.06 1.55
C VAL A 165 1.99 -1.84 2.39
N ALA A 166 0.93 -1.19 2.88
CA ALA A 166 0.00 -1.83 3.80
C ALA A 166 -1.45 -1.48 3.45
N ASN A 167 -2.34 -2.49 3.46
CA ASN A 167 -3.78 -2.21 3.32
C ASN A 167 -4.31 -1.63 4.62
N ASN A 168 -5.09 -0.53 4.54
CA ASN A 168 -5.73 0.06 5.71
C ASN A 168 -7.23 -0.26 5.76
N PRO A 169 -7.66 -1.23 6.58
CA PRO A 169 -9.05 -1.65 6.64
C PRO A 169 -10.00 -0.59 7.20
N LEU A 170 -9.48 0.51 7.73
CA LEU A 170 -10.30 1.65 8.14
C LEU A 170 -10.99 2.33 6.95
N TYR A 171 -10.41 2.20 5.74
CA TYR A 171 -10.95 2.77 4.50
C TYR A 171 -11.27 1.65 3.52
N SER A 172 -12.50 1.62 3.02
CA SER A 172 -12.99 0.59 2.07
C SER A 172 -12.65 -0.85 2.50
N ALA A 173 -12.56 -1.11 3.81
CA ALA A 173 -12.14 -2.38 4.38
C ALA A 173 -10.75 -2.88 3.90
N GLY A 174 -9.91 -1.99 3.37
CA GLY A 174 -8.62 -2.30 2.76
C GLY A 174 -8.71 -2.72 1.28
N ALA A 175 -9.87 -2.57 0.63
CA ALA A 175 -10.02 -2.85 -0.79
C ALA A 175 -9.32 -1.79 -1.64
N MET A 176 -8.46 -2.22 -2.56
CA MET A 176 -7.67 -1.33 -3.40
C MET A 176 -8.45 -0.93 -4.66
N GLY A 177 -8.63 0.37 -4.86
CA GLY A 177 -9.19 0.96 -6.06
C GLY A 177 -8.12 1.29 -7.12
N PRO A 178 -8.53 1.91 -8.25
CA PRO A 178 -7.60 2.34 -9.30
C PRO A 178 -6.50 3.27 -8.78
N ASP A 179 -6.84 4.15 -7.84
CA ASP A 179 -5.91 5.09 -7.21
C ASP A 179 -4.92 4.38 -6.28
N GLY A 180 -5.40 3.40 -5.51
CA GLY A 180 -4.55 2.57 -4.65
C GLY A 180 -3.55 1.76 -5.46
N CYS A 181 -3.96 1.20 -6.60
CA CYS A 181 -3.05 0.53 -7.52
C CYS A 181 -1.99 1.49 -8.07
N ALA A 182 -2.38 2.70 -8.50
CA ALA A 182 -1.45 3.70 -9.01
C ALA A 182 -0.47 4.17 -7.92
N LYS A 183 -0.96 4.40 -6.69
CA LYS A 183 -0.15 4.76 -5.52
C LYS A 183 0.91 3.70 -5.23
N CYS A 184 0.52 2.42 -5.18
CA CYS A 184 1.45 1.32 -4.96
C CYS A 184 2.47 1.18 -6.10
N THR A 185 2.01 1.27 -7.35
CA THR A 185 2.88 1.16 -8.54
C THR A 185 4.01 2.17 -8.50
N SER A 186 3.71 3.45 -8.27
CA SER A 186 4.73 4.51 -8.19
C SER A 186 5.66 4.34 -6.99
N PHE A 187 5.13 3.93 -5.85
CA PHE A 187 5.93 3.74 -4.65
C PHE A 187 6.91 2.56 -4.77
N ILE A 188 6.49 1.44 -5.37
CA ILE A 188 7.37 0.30 -5.65
C ILE A 188 8.49 0.71 -6.61
N ALA A 189 8.16 1.47 -7.68
CA ALA A 189 9.13 1.97 -8.62
C ALA A 189 10.16 2.91 -7.95
N LEU A 190 9.70 3.78 -7.04
CA LEU A 190 10.56 4.64 -6.23
C LEU A 190 11.52 3.80 -5.36
N CYS A 191 10.99 2.86 -4.60
CA CYS A 191 11.79 2.02 -3.71
C CYS A 191 12.84 1.21 -4.49
N ASP A 192 12.45 0.60 -5.62
CA ASP A 192 13.37 -0.15 -6.45
C ASP A 192 14.49 0.74 -7.03
N SER A 193 14.17 1.99 -7.41
CA SER A 193 15.16 2.93 -7.96
C SER A 193 16.22 3.36 -6.96
N PHE A 194 15.92 3.33 -5.68
CA PHE A 194 16.83 3.72 -4.60
C PHE A 194 17.26 2.55 -3.71
N ASN A 195 17.12 1.31 -4.18
CA ASN A 195 17.55 0.10 -3.48
C ASN A 195 16.90 -0.09 -2.10
N ILE A 196 15.67 0.39 -1.92
CA ILE A 196 14.90 0.30 -0.68
C ILE A 196 14.11 -1.00 -0.67
N PRO A 197 14.36 -1.93 0.26
CA PRO A 197 13.58 -3.15 0.41
C PRO A 197 12.11 -2.84 0.75
N LEU A 198 11.21 -3.74 0.34
CA LEU A 198 9.76 -3.57 0.51
C LEU A 198 9.20 -4.54 1.55
N VAL A 199 8.35 -4.03 2.41
CA VAL A 199 7.55 -4.79 3.38
C VAL A 199 6.08 -4.61 3.04
N PHE A 200 5.36 -5.72 2.83
CA PHE A 200 3.94 -5.74 2.52
C PHE A 200 3.14 -6.26 3.71
N LEU A 201 2.13 -5.52 4.15
CA LEU A 201 1.23 -5.91 5.24
C LEU A 201 -0.18 -6.06 4.67
N HIS A 202 -0.67 -7.30 4.62
CA HIS A 202 -1.95 -7.60 3.99
C HIS A 202 -3.11 -7.54 4.99
N ASP A 203 -4.12 -6.76 4.68
CA ASP A 203 -5.46 -6.87 5.24
C ASP A 203 -6.48 -6.33 4.23
N THR A 204 -6.76 -7.12 3.19
CA THR A 204 -7.60 -6.70 2.06
C THR A 204 -8.62 -7.75 1.66
N PRO A 205 -9.87 -7.36 1.38
CA PRO A 205 -10.88 -8.25 0.81
C PRO A 205 -10.73 -8.43 -0.71
N GLY A 206 -9.72 -7.80 -1.32
CA GLY A 206 -9.51 -7.82 -2.76
C GLY A 206 -9.45 -6.41 -3.37
N PHE A 207 -9.64 -6.34 -4.68
CA PHE A 207 -9.79 -5.09 -5.38
C PHE A 207 -11.22 -4.54 -5.25
N PHE A 208 -11.34 -3.21 -5.33
CA PHE A 208 -12.63 -2.54 -5.22
C PHE A 208 -13.47 -2.75 -6.49
N VAL A 209 -14.53 -3.54 -6.36
CA VAL A 209 -15.42 -3.87 -7.47
C VAL A 209 -16.55 -2.85 -7.57
N SER A 210 -16.52 -2.02 -8.62
CA SER A 210 -17.59 -1.07 -8.92
C SER A 210 -17.56 -0.64 -10.39
N ARG A 211 -18.72 -0.21 -10.90
CA ARG A 211 -18.80 0.37 -12.24
C ARG A 211 -17.85 1.57 -12.42
N ALA A 212 -17.71 2.40 -11.39
CA ALA A 212 -16.82 3.57 -11.43
C ALA A 212 -15.35 3.16 -11.51
N ALA A 213 -14.94 2.08 -10.82
CA ALA A 213 -13.58 1.54 -10.91
C ALA A 213 -13.31 0.99 -12.33
N GLU A 214 -14.25 0.24 -12.91
CA GLU A 214 -14.12 -0.26 -14.28
C GLU A 214 -14.01 0.88 -15.31
N GLN A 215 -14.81 1.94 -15.18
CA GLN A 215 -14.74 3.12 -16.06
C GLN A 215 -13.38 3.85 -15.97
N ARG A 216 -12.62 3.64 -14.88
CA ARG A 216 -11.27 4.18 -14.66
C ARG A 216 -10.17 3.18 -15.06
N GLY A 217 -10.52 2.13 -15.80
CA GLY A 217 -9.56 1.15 -16.31
C GLY A 217 -8.93 0.25 -15.24
N MET A 218 -9.73 -0.20 -14.27
CA MET A 218 -9.27 -1.02 -13.14
C MET A 218 -8.35 -2.18 -13.55
N PRO A 219 -8.65 -3.02 -14.59
CA PRO A 219 -7.77 -4.11 -14.99
C PRO A 219 -6.36 -3.64 -15.40
N GLY A 220 -6.27 -2.52 -16.13
CA GLY A 220 -4.98 -1.93 -16.52
C GLY A 220 -4.18 -1.43 -15.31
N LYS A 221 -4.85 -0.83 -14.31
CA LYS A 221 -4.19 -0.40 -13.07
C LYS A 221 -3.68 -1.58 -12.23
N ILE A 222 -4.43 -2.66 -12.18
CA ILE A 222 -4.00 -3.92 -11.51
C ILE A 222 -2.74 -4.47 -12.19
N ILE A 223 -2.72 -4.57 -13.50
CA ILE A 223 -1.57 -5.11 -14.26
C ILE A 223 -0.34 -4.20 -14.13
N ASN A 224 -0.49 -2.88 -14.14
CA ASN A 224 0.64 -1.97 -13.88
C ASN A 224 1.25 -2.20 -12.49
N PHE A 225 0.41 -2.48 -11.50
CA PHE A 225 0.89 -2.82 -10.15
C PHE A 225 1.64 -4.17 -10.14
N VAL A 226 1.09 -5.20 -10.77
CA VAL A 226 1.76 -6.51 -10.94
C VAL A 226 3.11 -6.34 -11.63
N GLU A 227 3.15 -5.55 -12.70
CA GLU A 227 4.37 -5.33 -13.48
C GLU A 227 5.44 -4.62 -12.64
N ALA A 228 5.06 -3.54 -11.93
CA ALA A 228 5.97 -2.85 -11.03
C ALA A 228 6.55 -3.80 -9.96
N LEU A 229 5.69 -4.64 -9.36
CA LEU A 229 6.09 -5.62 -8.36
C LEU A 229 7.05 -6.67 -8.93
N THR A 230 6.74 -7.19 -10.13
CA THR A 230 7.53 -8.25 -10.78
C THR A 230 8.89 -7.75 -11.26
N LEU A 231 8.93 -6.51 -11.76
CA LEU A 231 10.16 -5.88 -12.24
C LEU A 231 11.04 -5.33 -11.10
N ALA A 232 10.47 -5.12 -9.92
CA ALA A 232 11.25 -4.64 -8.78
C ALA A 232 12.27 -5.68 -8.34
N THR A 233 13.53 -5.25 -8.25
CA THR A 233 14.69 -6.09 -7.92
C THR A 233 15.05 -6.07 -6.44
N VAL A 234 14.52 -5.14 -5.66
CA VAL A 234 14.76 -5.02 -4.22
C VAL A 234 14.14 -6.20 -3.43
N PRO A 235 14.68 -6.55 -2.26
CA PRO A 235 14.07 -7.52 -1.37
C PRO A 235 12.61 -7.21 -1.07
N LYS A 236 11.77 -8.25 -1.03
CA LYS A 236 10.34 -8.13 -0.73
C LYS A 236 9.94 -9.16 0.32
N VAL A 237 9.38 -8.69 1.41
CA VAL A 237 8.85 -9.55 2.49
C VAL A 237 7.39 -9.20 2.70
N ALA A 238 6.53 -10.22 2.74
CA ALA A 238 5.09 -10.04 2.92
C ALA A 238 4.60 -10.72 4.20
N VAL A 239 3.66 -10.08 4.89
CA VAL A 239 2.99 -10.63 6.07
C VAL A 239 1.48 -10.49 5.90
N VAL A 240 0.77 -11.61 5.89
CA VAL A 240 -0.69 -11.63 5.92
C VAL A 240 -1.15 -11.47 7.37
N VAL A 241 -1.61 -10.27 7.68
CA VAL A 241 -2.01 -9.87 9.03
C VAL A 241 -3.38 -10.45 9.40
N ARG A 242 -4.35 -10.35 8.47
CA ARG A 242 -5.71 -10.87 8.70
C ARG A 242 -6.30 -11.46 7.43
N LYS A 243 -6.85 -10.68 6.51
CA LYS A 243 -7.47 -11.20 5.28
C LYS A 243 -6.65 -10.86 4.05
N SER A 244 -6.60 -11.78 3.10
CA SER A 244 -5.94 -11.55 1.82
C SER A 244 -6.60 -12.40 0.73
N TYR A 245 -7.48 -11.78 -0.07
CA TYR A 245 -8.32 -12.50 -1.00
C TYR A 245 -8.00 -12.21 -2.46
N GLY A 246 -8.12 -13.26 -3.26
CA GLY A 246 -8.02 -13.21 -4.71
C GLY A 246 -6.68 -12.70 -5.23
N MET A 247 -6.71 -12.03 -6.36
CA MET A 247 -5.48 -11.49 -6.98
C MET A 247 -4.83 -10.38 -6.15
N ALA A 248 -5.55 -9.73 -5.22
CA ALA A 248 -4.94 -8.75 -4.32
C ALA A 248 -3.87 -9.38 -3.42
N TYR A 249 -3.98 -10.68 -3.07
CA TYR A 249 -2.91 -11.43 -2.42
C TYR A 249 -1.62 -11.39 -3.26
N GLY A 250 -1.72 -11.65 -4.56
CA GLY A 250 -0.57 -11.57 -5.48
C GLY A 250 0.01 -10.17 -5.59
N ASN A 251 -0.84 -9.15 -5.79
CA ASN A 251 -0.39 -7.75 -5.91
C ASN A 251 0.29 -7.22 -4.64
N MET A 252 -0.05 -7.75 -3.47
CA MET A 252 0.63 -7.44 -2.22
C MET A 252 1.88 -8.33 -1.96
N ALA A 253 2.53 -8.81 -3.03
CA ALA A 253 3.70 -9.68 -2.97
C ALA A 253 3.43 -11.04 -2.30
N GLY A 254 2.30 -11.67 -2.58
CA GLY A 254 2.03 -13.04 -2.18
C GLY A 254 2.96 -14.06 -2.88
N ALA A 255 2.85 -15.31 -2.48
CA ALA A 255 3.67 -16.39 -3.04
C ALA A 255 3.59 -16.45 -4.58
N GLY A 256 4.74 -16.61 -5.22
CA GLY A 256 4.85 -16.66 -6.69
C GLY A 256 4.84 -15.28 -7.37
N MET A 257 4.70 -14.18 -6.62
CA MET A 257 4.70 -12.81 -7.14
C MET A 257 5.98 -12.03 -6.80
N GLY A 258 7.07 -12.75 -6.56
CA GLY A 258 8.40 -12.19 -6.39
C GLY A 258 8.76 -11.77 -4.97
N ALA A 259 7.98 -12.13 -3.95
CA ALA A 259 8.43 -12.03 -2.56
C ALA A 259 9.58 -12.99 -2.30
N ASP A 260 10.55 -12.57 -1.49
CA ASP A 260 11.62 -13.42 -0.99
C ASP A 260 11.11 -14.29 0.18
N PHE A 261 10.18 -13.74 0.99
CA PHE A 261 9.51 -14.44 2.09
C PHE A 261 8.06 -14.00 2.24
N VAL A 262 7.19 -14.95 2.56
CA VAL A 262 5.76 -14.70 2.83
C VAL A 262 5.37 -15.36 4.14
N PHE A 263 4.90 -14.58 5.09
CA PHE A 263 4.44 -15.02 6.40
C PHE A 263 2.95 -14.76 6.59
N ALA A 264 2.33 -15.43 7.54
CA ALA A 264 0.98 -15.12 7.96
C ALA A 264 0.85 -15.18 9.50
N TRP A 265 -0.08 -14.42 10.05
CA TRP A 265 -0.49 -14.60 11.43
C TRP A 265 -1.44 -15.79 11.57
N PRO A 266 -1.57 -16.42 12.75
CA PRO A 266 -2.44 -17.58 12.95
C PRO A 266 -3.92 -17.34 12.64
N GLY A 267 -4.40 -16.10 12.81
CA GLY A 267 -5.76 -15.67 12.48
C GLY A 267 -5.95 -15.17 11.04
N ALA A 268 -4.96 -15.35 10.17
CA ALA A 268 -5.06 -14.94 8.78
C ALA A 268 -6.06 -15.80 8.00
N ASP A 269 -6.72 -15.18 7.03
CA ASP A 269 -7.70 -15.79 6.14
C ASP A 269 -7.26 -15.54 4.69
N ILE A 270 -6.83 -16.62 4.00
CA ILE A 270 -6.25 -16.56 2.65
C ILE A 270 -7.10 -17.43 1.73
N SER A 271 -7.79 -16.80 0.77
CA SER A 271 -8.66 -17.53 -0.16
C SER A 271 -8.86 -16.78 -1.46
N PHE A 272 -9.55 -17.42 -2.41
CA PHE A 272 -9.89 -16.77 -3.69
C PHE A 272 -10.88 -15.61 -3.50
N MET A 273 -11.85 -15.74 -2.59
CA MET A 273 -12.80 -14.70 -2.20
C MET A 273 -13.24 -14.90 -0.75
N ALA A 274 -13.82 -13.86 -0.16
CA ALA A 274 -14.33 -13.98 1.21
C ALA A 274 -15.28 -15.19 1.35
N PRO A 275 -15.13 -16.05 2.38
CA PRO A 275 -15.98 -17.23 2.57
C PRO A 275 -17.48 -16.90 2.53
N SER A 276 -17.89 -15.77 3.10
CA SER A 276 -19.28 -15.32 3.06
C SER A 276 -19.81 -14.98 1.65
N VAL A 277 -18.94 -14.57 0.74
CA VAL A 277 -19.27 -14.34 -0.67
C VAL A 277 -19.29 -15.67 -1.42
N ALA A 278 -18.29 -16.53 -1.19
CA ALA A 278 -18.17 -17.83 -1.83
C ALA A 278 -19.40 -18.72 -1.56
N VAL A 279 -19.90 -18.73 -0.33
CA VAL A 279 -21.14 -19.45 0.03
C VAL A 279 -22.31 -19.07 -0.88
N ASN A 280 -22.53 -17.77 -1.11
CA ASN A 280 -23.64 -17.30 -1.95
C ASN A 280 -23.44 -17.59 -3.46
N VAL A 281 -22.19 -17.71 -3.91
CA VAL A 281 -21.86 -18.10 -5.30
C VAL A 281 -22.06 -19.60 -5.51
N ILE A 282 -21.62 -20.42 -4.54
CA ILE A 282 -21.67 -21.89 -4.62
C ILE A 282 -23.08 -22.42 -4.35
N ALA A 283 -23.77 -21.85 -3.36
CA ALA A 283 -25.11 -22.20 -2.95
C ALA A 283 -26.02 -20.96 -2.96
N PRO A 284 -26.44 -20.47 -4.15
CA PRO A 284 -27.34 -19.33 -4.25
C PRO A 284 -28.71 -19.66 -3.63
N VAL A 285 -29.35 -18.65 -3.05
CA VAL A 285 -30.70 -18.81 -2.47
C VAL A 285 -31.67 -19.34 -3.52
N PRO A 286 -32.36 -20.47 -3.28
CA PRO A 286 -33.30 -21.02 -4.23
C PRO A 286 -34.54 -20.11 -4.39
N ALA A 287 -35.06 -20.02 -5.60
CA ALA A 287 -36.30 -19.27 -5.89
C ALA A 287 -37.52 -20.09 -5.48
N THR A 288 -37.76 -20.23 -4.16
CA THR A 288 -38.87 -20.99 -3.60
C THR A 288 -39.36 -20.36 -2.31
N ASP A 289 -40.66 -20.52 -1.99
CA ASP A 289 -41.22 -20.12 -0.71
C ASP A 289 -41.45 -21.33 0.23
N ASP A 290 -41.01 -22.55 -0.15
CA ASP A 290 -41.13 -23.74 0.67
C ASP A 290 -40.19 -23.65 1.87
N PRO A 291 -40.75 -23.66 3.12
CA PRO A 291 -39.97 -23.52 4.34
C PRO A 291 -38.93 -24.62 4.54
N GLN A 292 -39.25 -25.88 4.15
CA GLN A 292 -38.33 -27.02 4.33
C GLN A 292 -37.11 -26.87 3.38
N THR A 293 -37.33 -26.46 2.16
CA THR A 293 -36.26 -26.21 1.21
C THR A 293 -35.36 -25.03 1.65
N LEU A 294 -35.94 -23.97 2.18
CA LEU A 294 -35.19 -22.83 2.71
C LEU A 294 -34.36 -23.20 3.95
N GLU A 295 -34.92 -24.01 4.86
CA GLU A 295 -34.18 -24.48 6.06
C GLU A 295 -33.01 -25.39 5.69
N ALA A 296 -33.22 -26.36 4.80
CA ALA A 296 -32.16 -27.25 4.30
C ALA A 296 -31.06 -26.44 3.58
N HIS A 297 -31.44 -25.42 2.80
CA HIS A 297 -30.50 -24.53 2.15
C HIS A 297 -29.67 -23.71 3.17
N ALA A 298 -30.30 -23.15 4.21
CA ALA A 298 -29.63 -22.40 5.25
C ALA A 298 -28.61 -23.28 6.01
N GLN A 299 -28.99 -24.53 6.31
CA GLN A 299 -28.06 -25.50 6.92
C GLN A 299 -26.86 -25.79 6.01
N ARG A 300 -27.11 -26.04 4.72
CA ARG A 300 -26.04 -26.26 3.73
C ARG A 300 -25.11 -25.05 3.57
N GLN A 301 -25.66 -23.85 3.62
CA GLN A 301 -24.82 -22.61 3.60
C GLN A 301 -23.94 -22.50 4.85
N GLU A 302 -24.43 -22.91 6.03
CA GLU A 302 -23.63 -22.87 7.26
C GLU A 302 -22.50 -23.90 7.24
N GLU A 303 -22.79 -25.15 6.84
CA GLU A 303 -21.78 -26.19 6.63
C GLU A 303 -20.69 -25.74 5.66
N LEU A 304 -21.09 -25.17 4.51
CA LEU A 304 -20.19 -24.68 3.50
C LEU A 304 -19.35 -23.48 4.02
N ARG A 305 -19.92 -22.64 4.88
CA ARG A 305 -19.19 -21.52 5.50
C ARG A 305 -18.10 -22.02 6.43
N GLU A 306 -18.38 -23.05 7.23
CA GLU A 306 -17.39 -23.67 8.11
C GLU A 306 -16.28 -24.38 7.31
N GLU A 307 -16.66 -25.14 6.26
CA GLU A 307 -15.71 -25.77 5.34
C GLU A 307 -14.75 -24.74 4.70
N LEU A 308 -15.30 -23.65 4.14
CA LEU A 308 -14.52 -22.61 3.50
C LEU A 308 -13.65 -21.84 4.48
N HIS A 309 -14.15 -21.54 5.67
CA HIS A 309 -13.36 -20.86 6.70
C HIS A 309 -12.19 -21.75 7.16
N SER A 310 -12.40 -23.03 7.36
CA SER A 310 -11.30 -23.97 7.67
C SER A 310 -10.30 -24.08 6.52
N ALA A 311 -10.78 -24.05 5.28
CA ALA A 311 -9.93 -24.15 4.09
C ALA A 311 -9.10 -22.89 3.82
N SER A 312 -9.54 -21.73 4.31
CA SER A 312 -8.85 -20.43 4.14
C SER A 312 -7.83 -20.13 5.24
N ALA A 313 -7.77 -20.95 6.28
CA ALA A 313 -6.80 -20.81 7.35
C ALA A 313 -5.34 -20.91 6.84
N PRO A 314 -4.38 -20.15 7.43
CA PRO A 314 -3.02 -20.05 6.93
C PRO A 314 -2.25 -21.38 6.94
N TRP A 315 -2.64 -22.31 7.80
CA TRP A 315 -2.01 -23.63 7.93
C TRP A 315 -2.06 -24.46 6.64
N ARG A 316 -3.17 -24.37 5.90
CA ARG A 316 -3.29 -25.03 4.61
C ARG A 316 -2.38 -24.40 3.56
N ALA A 317 -2.32 -23.07 3.51
CA ALA A 317 -1.42 -22.36 2.62
C ALA A 317 0.05 -22.67 2.92
N ALA A 318 0.43 -22.73 4.20
CA ALA A 318 1.76 -23.14 4.63
C ALA A 318 2.09 -24.58 4.22
N GLY A 319 1.16 -25.54 4.44
CA GLY A 319 1.34 -26.93 4.04
C GLY A 319 1.48 -27.14 2.53
N LEU A 320 1.00 -26.20 1.71
CA LEU A 320 1.13 -26.19 0.25
C LEU A 320 2.37 -25.41 -0.23
N GLY A 321 3.14 -24.81 0.68
CA GLY A 321 4.33 -24.02 0.32
C GLY A 321 4.04 -22.60 -0.17
N TYR A 322 2.85 -22.07 0.09
CA TYR A 322 2.52 -20.66 -0.22
C TYR A 322 2.92 -19.68 0.88
N LEU A 323 3.32 -20.18 2.04
CA LEU A 323 3.87 -19.40 3.15
C LEU A 323 5.17 -20.06 3.60
N ASP A 324 6.15 -19.24 3.98
CA ASP A 324 7.38 -19.72 4.60
C ASP A 324 7.16 -20.11 6.06
N ASP A 325 6.30 -19.37 6.78
CA ASP A 325 5.92 -19.71 8.15
C ASP A 325 4.61 -19.03 8.58
N VAL A 326 4.00 -19.56 9.65
CA VAL A 326 2.89 -18.95 10.39
C VAL A 326 3.44 -18.46 11.73
N ILE A 327 3.55 -17.16 11.89
CA ILE A 327 4.28 -16.50 12.96
C ILE A 327 3.35 -15.81 13.97
N ALA A 328 3.73 -15.78 15.25
CA ALA A 328 3.00 -14.99 16.23
C ALA A 328 3.08 -13.48 15.89
N PRO A 329 2.01 -12.69 16.13
CA PRO A 329 2.03 -11.25 15.87
C PRO A 329 3.25 -10.55 16.49
N THR A 330 3.61 -10.90 17.71
CA THR A 330 4.75 -10.34 18.44
C THR A 330 6.12 -10.68 17.83
N ASP A 331 6.22 -11.73 17.02
CA ASP A 331 7.45 -12.10 16.33
C ASP A 331 7.68 -11.33 15.02
N THR A 332 6.66 -10.62 14.53
CA THR A 332 6.66 -10.01 13.20
C THR A 332 7.89 -9.15 12.95
N ARG A 333 8.25 -8.25 13.87
CA ARG A 333 9.42 -7.39 13.69
C ARG A 333 10.73 -8.18 13.61
N ARG A 334 10.93 -9.18 14.49
CA ARG A 334 12.13 -10.04 14.47
C ARG A 334 12.24 -10.78 13.13
N VAL A 335 11.15 -11.38 12.68
CA VAL A 335 11.10 -12.10 11.40
C VAL A 335 11.37 -11.18 10.22
N LEU A 336 10.84 -9.95 10.22
CA LEU A 336 11.14 -8.96 9.19
C LEU A 336 12.64 -8.60 9.14
N ILE A 337 13.28 -8.37 10.29
CA ILE A 337 14.72 -8.07 10.38
C ILE A 337 15.55 -9.22 9.79
N GLU A 338 15.30 -10.45 10.25
CA GLU A 338 16.02 -11.65 9.82
C GLU A 338 15.83 -11.91 8.32
N SER A 339 14.59 -11.84 7.82
CA SER A 339 14.26 -12.08 6.42
C SER A 339 14.84 -11.03 5.48
N LEU A 340 14.79 -9.75 5.85
CA LEU A 340 15.39 -8.68 5.06
C LEU A 340 16.91 -8.82 4.99
N ALA A 341 17.56 -9.20 6.09
CA ALA A 341 19.02 -9.45 6.10
C ALA A 341 19.38 -10.62 5.18
N LEU A 342 18.64 -11.72 5.22
CA LEU A 342 18.85 -12.88 4.34
C LEU A 342 18.60 -12.55 2.87
N ALA A 343 17.52 -11.84 2.56
CA ALA A 343 17.16 -11.48 1.19
C ALA A 343 18.17 -10.53 0.56
N ARG A 344 18.74 -9.58 1.33
CA ARG A 344 19.82 -8.71 0.86
C ARG A 344 21.07 -9.49 0.48
N GLY A 345 21.43 -10.51 1.25
CA GLY A 345 22.59 -11.36 0.99
C GLY A 345 22.50 -12.18 -0.32
N ARG A 346 21.31 -12.40 -0.85
CA ARG A 346 21.08 -13.11 -2.13
C ARG A 346 21.29 -12.24 -3.36
N ARG A 347 21.26 -10.94 -3.23
CA ARG A 347 21.32 -10.00 -4.36
C ARG A 347 22.79 -9.64 -4.66
N GLY A 348 23.24 -9.96 -5.85
CA GLY A 348 24.60 -9.68 -6.31
C GLY A 348 24.80 -8.26 -6.82
N ALA A 349 23.73 -7.49 -7.07
CA ALA A 349 23.82 -6.16 -7.67
C ALA A 349 22.70 -5.24 -7.16
N LEU A 350 22.97 -3.92 -7.23
CA LEU A 350 21.97 -2.89 -7.00
C LEU A 350 21.02 -2.76 -8.19
N SER A 351 19.88 -2.09 -7.99
CA SER A 351 18.92 -1.83 -9.06
C SER A 351 19.56 -1.02 -10.19
N GLU A 352 19.29 -1.42 -11.43
CA GLU A 352 19.68 -0.67 -12.63
C GLU A 352 18.54 0.24 -13.13
N ARG A 353 17.42 0.32 -12.41
CA ARG A 353 16.29 1.16 -12.78
C ARG A 353 16.71 2.62 -12.83
N ARG A 354 16.42 3.28 -13.95
CA ARG A 354 16.83 4.66 -14.21
C ARG A 354 15.70 5.67 -14.08
N LEU A 355 14.45 5.22 -14.08
CA LEU A 355 13.26 6.06 -14.03
C LEU A 355 12.40 5.65 -12.84
N ALA A 356 12.53 6.38 -11.74
CA ALA A 356 11.77 6.13 -10.51
C ALA A 356 10.26 6.37 -10.70
N ALA A 357 9.88 7.32 -11.54
CA ALA A 357 8.48 7.65 -11.81
C ALA A 357 7.80 6.73 -12.85
N TRP A 358 8.51 5.70 -13.35
CA TRP A 358 7.90 4.77 -14.29
C TRP A 358 7.55 3.44 -13.63
N PRO A 359 6.41 2.81 -13.94
CA PRO A 359 5.31 3.37 -14.76
C PRO A 359 4.69 4.59 -14.09
N THR A 360 4.36 5.59 -14.91
CA THR A 360 3.76 6.84 -14.42
C THR A 360 2.39 6.59 -13.77
N ASN A 361 1.98 7.48 -12.90
CA ASN A 361 0.70 7.42 -12.17
C ASN A 361 -0.56 7.67 -13.03
N PHE A 362 -0.43 7.73 -14.33
CA PHE A 362 -1.50 8.13 -15.23
C PHE A 362 -2.33 6.98 -15.74
#